data_a7a897b659c65f4718030cfd8968fa56
#
_entry.id   a7a897b659c65f4718030cfd8968fa56
#
_cell.length_a   1.000
_cell.length_b   1.000
_cell.length_c   1.000
_cell.angle_alpha   90.00
_cell.angle_beta   90.00
_cell.angle_gamma   90.00
#
_symmetry.space_group_name_H-M   'P 1'
#
loop_
_entity.id
_entity.type
_entity.pdbx_description
1 polymer ?
#
loop_
_entity_poly.entity_id
_entity_poly.type
_entity_poly.pdbx_seq_one_letter_code
_entity_poly.pdbx_strand_id
1 'polypeptide(L)'
;MVHQPRLSLEVCVDDADGLEAAIGGGADRIELCSALSVGGLTPSAGLMTLAAQAPIPVVAMIRPRPGSFVWSEDELQIMEADIALARQAGLAGVVIGASLPDGRLNEPALQRLVVAAHGCEIVLHRCVDLAPDASEVVTIAMRLGIDRVLTSGGATTALAGIERIAEMHKLAGSSLTIMPGSGINLDTLPAIRAALPQLTDIHASCSSPVIVDDVLMRFGFAPKSAVKSDKEKVIALRAALDQV
;
A
#
# COMPACT_ATOMS: atom_id res chain seq x y z
N MET A 1 -6.33 -30.15 -12.62
CA MET A 1 -6.52 -29.04 -11.63
C MET A 1 -5.54 -27.96 -12.02
N VAL A 2 -6.04 -26.79 -12.42
CA VAL A 2 -5.18 -25.64 -12.67
C VAL A 2 -4.72 -25.16 -11.29
N HIS A 3 -3.42 -25.24 -11.03
CA HIS A 3 -2.83 -24.75 -9.79
C HIS A 3 -3.03 -23.23 -9.78
N GLN A 4 -3.95 -22.73 -8.96
CA GLN A 4 -4.05 -21.26 -8.76
C GLN A 4 -2.76 -20.81 -8.08
N PRO A 5 -2.12 -19.73 -8.56
CA PRO A 5 -0.93 -19.20 -7.91
C PRO A 5 -1.27 -18.81 -6.47
N ARG A 6 -0.33 -19.04 -5.57
CA ARG A 6 -0.43 -18.61 -4.17
C ARG A 6 -0.64 -17.09 -4.11
N LEU A 7 -1.67 -16.66 -3.39
CA LEU A 7 -1.95 -15.23 -3.20
C LEU A 7 -0.86 -14.56 -2.36
N SER A 8 -0.34 -13.44 -2.83
CA SER A 8 0.64 -12.63 -2.12
C SER A 8 -0.06 -11.77 -1.07
N LEU A 9 0.47 -11.77 0.15
CA LEU A 9 0.03 -10.92 1.26
C LEU A 9 1.04 -9.79 1.48
N GLU A 10 0.65 -8.56 1.15
CA GLU A 10 1.36 -7.36 1.54
C GLU A 10 0.80 -6.84 2.87
N VAL A 11 1.69 -6.51 3.82
CA VAL A 11 1.32 -5.94 5.13
C VAL A 11 1.96 -4.57 5.28
N CYS A 12 1.15 -3.54 5.61
CA CYS A 12 1.67 -2.20 5.91
C CYS A 12 2.09 -2.09 7.37
N VAL A 13 3.26 -1.50 7.59
CA VAL A 13 3.87 -1.32 8.91
C VAL A 13 4.51 0.07 9.02
N ASP A 14 4.62 0.63 10.25
CA ASP A 14 5.22 1.96 10.46
C ASP A 14 6.22 2.02 11.63
N ASP A 15 6.58 0.85 12.16
CA ASP A 15 7.64 0.72 13.17
C ASP A 15 8.41 -0.62 13.05
N ALA A 16 9.47 -0.77 13.83
CA ALA A 16 10.31 -1.97 13.83
C ALA A 16 9.57 -3.21 14.36
N ASP A 17 8.72 -3.03 15.37
CA ASP A 17 7.93 -4.12 15.96
C ASP A 17 6.92 -4.65 14.91
N GLY A 18 6.29 -3.73 14.16
CA GLY A 18 5.37 -4.07 13.07
C GLY A 18 6.08 -4.82 11.93
N LEU A 19 7.30 -4.39 11.58
CA LEU A 19 8.12 -5.09 10.58
C LEU A 19 8.41 -6.53 11.02
N GLU A 20 8.83 -6.74 12.27
CA GLU A 20 9.07 -8.07 12.83
C GLU A 20 7.79 -8.91 12.87
N ALA A 21 6.67 -8.32 13.31
CA ALA A 21 5.38 -8.99 13.39
C ALA A 21 4.90 -9.46 12.01
N ALA A 22 5.02 -8.62 10.99
CA ALA A 22 4.61 -8.96 9.63
C ALA A 22 5.48 -10.08 9.02
N ILE A 23 6.81 -9.98 9.14
CA ILE A 23 7.74 -11.02 8.67
C ILE A 23 7.49 -12.33 9.40
N GLY A 24 7.46 -12.28 10.74
CA GLY A 24 7.25 -13.46 11.58
C GLY A 24 5.86 -14.07 11.47
N GLY A 25 4.89 -13.33 10.94
CA GLY A 25 3.53 -13.80 10.63
C GLY A 25 3.39 -14.39 9.23
N GLY A 26 4.41 -14.30 8.38
CA GLY A 26 4.41 -14.90 7.05
C GLY A 26 3.86 -13.99 5.95
N ALA A 27 3.99 -12.66 6.10
CA ALA A 27 3.80 -11.74 4.99
C ALA A 27 4.75 -12.08 3.84
N ASP A 28 4.29 -11.89 2.60
CA ASP A 28 5.12 -12.10 1.41
C ASP A 28 5.83 -10.81 1.01
N ARG A 29 5.32 -9.66 1.49
CA ARG A 29 5.78 -8.32 1.11
C ARG A 29 5.43 -7.32 2.22
N ILE A 30 6.19 -6.25 2.32
CA ILE A 30 5.96 -5.15 3.27
C ILE A 30 5.77 -3.85 2.52
N GLU A 31 4.72 -3.09 2.90
CA GLU A 31 4.64 -1.66 2.64
C GLU A 31 5.15 -0.92 3.89
N LEU A 32 6.31 -0.29 3.77
CA LEU A 32 6.94 0.43 4.87
C LEU A 32 6.50 1.89 4.87
N CYS A 33 5.92 2.31 5.97
CA CYS A 33 5.37 3.65 6.17
C CYS A 33 5.98 4.33 7.40
N SER A 34 5.53 5.51 7.68
CA SER A 34 5.38 6.13 8.99
C SER A 34 3.93 6.61 9.13
N ALA A 35 3.47 6.88 10.34
CA ALA A 35 2.18 7.52 10.60
C ALA A 35 0.99 6.89 9.85
N LEU A 36 0.79 5.57 9.98
CA LEU A 36 -0.35 4.84 9.38
C LEU A 36 -1.71 5.40 9.81
N SER A 37 -1.78 6.09 10.96
CA SER A 37 -3.00 6.75 11.44
C SER A 37 -3.54 7.84 10.50
N VAL A 38 -2.70 8.37 9.60
CA VAL A 38 -3.08 9.34 8.55
C VAL A 38 -2.96 8.75 7.13
N GLY A 39 -2.90 7.43 7.03
CA GLY A 39 -2.85 6.70 5.75
C GLY A 39 -1.44 6.46 5.22
N GLY A 40 -0.42 6.51 6.09
CA GLY A 40 0.98 6.29 5.74
C GLY A 40 1.67 7.53 5.15
N LEU A 41 2.86 7.83 5.67
CA LEU A 41 3.78 8.85 5.16
C LEU A 41 5.14 8.20 4.89
N THR A 42 6.07 8.94 4.29
CA THR A 42 7.45 8.49 4.04
C THR A 42 8.11 8.04 5.36
N PRO A 43 8.64 6.81 5.43
CA PRO A 43 9.38 6.34 6.61
C PRO A 43 10.73 7.05 6.75
N SER A 44 11.28 7.07 7.95
CA SER A 44 12.62 7.63 8.17
C SER A 44 13.69 6.80 7.44
N ALA A 45 14.80 7.45 7.06
CA ALA A 45 15.95 6.77 6.46
C ALA A 45 16.48 5.63 7.35
N GLY A 46 16.46 5.80 8.68
CA GLY A 46 16.84 4.76 9.63
C GLY A 46 15.93 3.52 9.55
N LEU A 47 14.62 3.73 9.46
CA LEU A 47 13.66 2.63 9.32
C LEU A 47 13.79 1.93 7.94
N MET A 48 14.05 2.68 6.88
CA MET A 48 14.35 2.12 5.55
C MET A 48 15.60 1.23 5.59
N THR A 49 16.68 1.69 6.24
CA THR A 49 17.92 0.92 6.39
C THR A 49 17.72 -0.37 7.18
N LEU A 50 16.91 -0.33 8.25
CA LEU A 50 16.55 -1.51 9.01
C LEU A 50 15.73 -2.50 8.14
N ALA A 51 14.71 -1.99 7.47
CA ALA A 51 13.79 -2.80 6.67
C ALA A 51 14.45 -3.41 5.42
N ALA A 52 15.51 -2.80 4.90
CA ALA A 52 16.29 -3.37 3.80
C ALA A 52 16.98 -4.70 4.13
N GLN A 53 17.08 -5.05 5.43
CA GLN A 53 17.62 -6.33 5.87
C GLN A 53 16.55 -7.44 5.93
N ALA A 54 15.29 -7.13 5.65
CA ALA A 54 14.20 -8.10 5.65
C ALA A 54 14.42 -9.19 4.59
N PRO A 55 14.06 -10.46 4.87
CA PRO A 55 14.19 -11.57 3.91
C PRO A 55 13.12 -11.57 2.82
N ILE A 56 12.22 -10.60 2.83
CA ILE A 56 11.12 -10.44 1.87
C ILE A 56 11.14 -9.03 1.27
N PRO A 57 10.56 -8.81 0.09
CA PRO A 57 10.53 -7.49 -0.55
C PRO A 57 9.87 -6.42 0.34
N VAL A 58 10.49 -5.26 0.41
CA VAL A 58 9.97 -4.07 1.10
C VAL A 58 9.85 -2.93 0.11
N VAL A 59 8.68 -2.28 0.07
CA VAL A 59 8.45 -1.04 -0.68
C VAL A 59 8.17 0.10 0.29
N ALA A 60 8.75 1.28 0.03
CA ALA A 60 8.58 2.44 0.90
C ALA A 60 7.48 3.37 0.40
N MET A 61 6.58 3.80 1.29
CA MET A 61 5.67 4.90 1.03
C MET A 61 6.46 6.19 0.77
N ILE A 62 6.13 6.87 -0.33
CA ILE A 62 6.69 8.19 -0.67
C ILE A 62 5.55 9.19 -0.64
N ARG A 63 5.32 9.78 0.52
CA ARG A 63 4.26 10.75 0.77
C ARG A 63 4.71 11.73 1.86
N PRO A 64 5.03 12.99 1.51
CA PRO A 64 5.74 13.92 2.39
C PRO A 64 4.87 14.47 3.52
N ARG A 65 3.54 14.47 3.37
CA ARG A 65 2.59 15.00 4.37
C ARG A 65 1.21 14.35 4.29
N PRO A 66 0.39 14.43 5.35
CA PRO A 66 -1.01 14.04 5.32
C PRO A 66 -1.86 15.01 4.46
N GLY A 67 -3.13 14.63 4.24
CA GLY A 67 -4.11 15.42 3.46
C GLY A 67 -4.11 15.03 1.99
N SER A 68 -4.31 16.01 1.10
CA SER A 68 -4.47 15.78 -0.33
C SER A 68 -3.21 15.23 -1.01
N PHE A 69 -3.38 14.71 -2.21
CA PHE A 69 -2.29 14.21 -3.06
C PHE A 69 -1.94 15.20 -4.20
N VAL A 70 -2.33 16.46 -4.04
CA VAL A 70 -1.95 17.55 -4.93
C VAL A 70 -0.67 18.16 -4.40
N TRP A 71 0.43 17.98 -5.11
CA TRP A 71 1.77 18.33 -4.65
C TRP A 71 2.25 19.64 -5.25
N SER A 72 2.96 20.45 -4.44
CA SER A 72 3.74 21.57 -4.92
C SER A 72 5.04 21.11 -5.58
N GLU A 73 5.76 22.02 -6.23
CA GLU A 73 7.07 21.72 -6.81
C GLU A 73 8.08 21.28 -5.74
N ASP A 74 8.10 21.96 -4.58
CA ASP A 74 8.99 21.61 -3.47
C ASP A 74 8.66 20.21 -2.90
N GLU A 75 7.37 19.86 -2.80
CA GLU A 75 6.94 18.53 -2.36
C GLU A 75 7.35 17.44 -3.35
N LEU A 76 7.27 17.68 -4.65
CA LEU A 76 7.78 16.75 -5.65
C LEU A 76 9.30 16.55 -5.55
N GLN A 77 10.06 17.61 -5.29
CA GLN A 77 11.51 17.51 -5.04
C GLN A 77 11.82 16.71 -3.77
N ILE A 78 11.04 16.88 -2.69
CA ILE A 78 11.16 16.06 -1.47
C ILE A 78 10.90 14.59 -1.82
N MET A 79 9.83 14.27 -2.56
CA MET A 79 9.50 12.91 -2.96
C MET A 79 10.60 12.28 -3.81
N GLU A 80 11.21 13.02 -4.73
CA GLU A 80 12.35 12.52 -5.53
C GLU A 80 13.57 12.19 -4.64
N ALA A 81 13.85 13.04 -3.64
CA ALA A 81 14.93 12.79 -2.68
C ALA A 81 14.62 11.54 -1.81
N ASP A 82 13.39 11.38 -1.35
CA ASP A 82 12.95 10.22 -0.58
C ASP A 82 13.04 8.92 -1.42
N ILE A 83 12.67 8.96 -2.70
CA ILE A 83 12.86 7.84 -3.64
C ILE A 83 14.35 7.48 -3.76
N ALA A 84 15.22 8.47 -3.89
CA ALA A 84 16.66 8.22 -3.95
C ALA A 84 17.19 7.54 -2.68
N LEU A 85 16.71 7.94 -1.50
CA LEU A 85 17.06 7.30 -0.23
C LEU A 85 16.56 5.86 -0.14
N ALA A 86 15.31 5.57 -0.54
CA ALA A 86 14.77 4.22 -0.57
C ALA A 86 15.60 3.30 -1.49
N ARG A 87 15.98 3.78 -2.65
CA ARG A 87 16.87 3.06 -3.60
C ARG A 87 18.26 2.82 -3.02
N GLN A 88 18.86 3.84 -2.40
CA GLN A 88 20.17 3.72 -1.75
C GLN A 88 20.16 2.73 -0.58
N ALA A 89 19.06 2.66 0.17
CA ALA A 89 18.87 1.67 1.22
C ALA A 89 18.75 0.25 0.68
N GLY A 90 18.47 0.05 -0.60
CA GLY A 90 18.31 -1.26 -1.24
C GLY A 90 16.90 -1.82 -1.12
N LEU A 91 15.89 -0.98 -0.92
CA LEU A 91 14.49 -1.42 -0.91
C LEU A 91 14.05 -1.89 -2.31
N ALA A 92 13.12 -2.86 -2.35
CA ALA A 92 12.63 -3.45 -3.59
C ALA A 92 11.84 -2.46 -4.46
N GLY A 93 11.17 -1.48 -3.83
CA GLY A 93 10.35 -0.54 -4.56
C GLY A 93 9.86 0.64 -3.75
N VAL A 94 8.99 1.42 -4.37
CA VAL A 94 8.37 2.61 -3.79
C VAL A 94 6.86 2.63 -4.06
N VAL A 95 6.12 3.28 -3.15
CA VAL A 95 4.68 3.49 -3.25
C VAL A 95 4.45 4.98 -3.44
N ILE A 96 3.94 5.38 -4.59
CA ILE A 96 3.79 6.78 -5.01
C ILE A 96 2.35 7.11 -5.37
N GLY A 97 2.04 8.39 -5.49
CA GLY A 97 0.77 8.86 -6.04
C GLY A 97 0.73 10.37 -6.11
N ALA A 98 0.04 10.89 -7.13
CA ALA A 98 -0.19 12.32 -7.32
C ALA A 98 -1.55 12.53 -7.99
N SER A 99 -2.29 13.52 -7.51
CA SER A 99 -3.62 13.87 -8.04
C SER A 99 -3.68 15.35 -8.46
N LEU A 100 -4.60 15.62 -9.36
CA LEU A 100 -5.08 16.96 -9.66
C LEU A 100 -6.16 17.37 -8.64
N PRO A 101 -6.52 18.67 -8.55
CA PRO A 101 -7.56 19.14 -7.63
C PRO A 101 -8.94 18.50 -7.83
N ASP A 102 -9.22 17.98 -9.02
CA ASP A 102 -10.47 17.29 -9.37
C ASP A 102 -10.45 15.78 -9.08
N GLY A 103 -9.36 15.26 -8.47
CA GLY A 103 -9.17 13.86 -8.11
C GLY A 103 -8.55 12.99 -9.22
N ARG A 104 -8.49 13.45 -10.47
CA ARG A 104 -7.78 12.71 -11.53
C ARG A 104 -6.29 12.59 -11.21
N LEU A 105 -5.65 11.60 -11.80
CA LEU A 105 -4.21 11.42 -11.64
C LEU A 105 -3.44 12.58 -12.30
N ASN A 106 -2.43 13.10 -11.60
CA ASN A 106 -1.49 14.07 -12.15
C ASN A 106 -0.38 13.31 -12.90
N GLU A 107 -0.65 12.97 -14.16
CA GLU A 107 0.26 12.16 -14.98
C GLU A 107 1.65 12.78 -15.13
N PRO A 108 1.83 14.09 -15.39
CA PRO A 108 3.17 14.69 -15.42
C PRO A 108 3.96 14.52 -14.12
N ALA A 109 3.32 14.69 -12.96
CA ALA A 109 3.96 14.47 -11.67
C ALA A 109 4.31 12.98 -11.47
N LEU A 110 3.40 12.07 -11.80
CA LEU A 110 3.66 10.63 -11.72
C LEU A 110 4.80 10.20 -12.64
N GLN A 111 4.85 10.67 -13.88
CA GLN A 111 5.94 10.39 -14.82
C GLN A 111 7.30 10.80 -14.24
N ARG A 112 7.35 11.94 -13.57
CA ARG A 112 8.57 12.44 -12.93
C ARG A 112 9.02 11.52 -11.78
N LEU A 113 8.09 11.08 -10.93
CA LEU A 113 8.37 10.16 -9.83
C LEU A 113 8.78 8.76 -10.34
N VAL A 114 8.14 8.27 -11.40
CA VAL A 114 8.50 7.01 -12.07
C VAL A 114 9.93 7.06 -12.60
N VAL A 115 10.33 8.18 -13.22
CA VAL A 115 11.71 8.37 -13.68
C VAL A 115 12.70 8.34 -12.52
N ALA A 116 12.38 9.01 -11.40
CA ALA A 116 13.22 8.99 -10.19
C ALA A 116 13.34 7.58 -9.59
N ALA A 117 12.27 6.78 -9.68
CA ALA A 117 12.19 5.40 -9.18
C ALA A 117 12.78 4.35 -10.14
N HIS A 118 13.45 4.75 -11.21
CA HIS A 118 13.99 3.81 -12.21
C HIS A 118 14.79 2.66 -11.56
N GLY A 119 14.44 1.43 -11.92
CA GLY A 119 15.04 0.20 -11.39
C GLY A 119 14.40 -0.32 -10.09
N CYS A 120 13.40 0.37 -9.57
CA CYS A 120 12.55 -0.09 -8.45
C CYS A 120 11.21 -0.61 -8.96
N GLU A 121 10.56 -1.46 -8.18
CA GLU A 121 9.14 -1.73 -8.33
C GLU A 121 8.32 -0.50 -7.93
N ILE A 122 7.26 -0.19 -8.68
CA ILE A 122 6.44 0.99 -8.47
C ILE A 122 4.99 0.59 -8.17
N VAL A 123 4.52 1.00 -6.99
CA VAL A 123 3.12 0.85 -6.58
C VAL A 123 2.43 2.22 -6.62
N LEU A 124 1.27 2.30 -7.24
CA LEU A 124 0.41 3.47 -7.17
C LEU A 124 -0.56 3.30 -6.00
N HIS A 125 -0.46 4.18 -5.00
CA HIS A 125 -1.26 4.09 -3.78
C HIS A 125 -2.71 4.57 -3.95
N ARG A 126 -3.48 4.53 -2.87
CA ARG A 126 -4.92 4.80 -2.81
C ARG A 126 -5.36 6.23 -3.21
N CYS A 127 -4.50 7.12 -3.68
CA CYS A 127 -4.95 8.35 -4.33
C CYS A 127 -5.88 8.04 -5.52
N VAL A 128 -5.75 6.88 -6.13
CA VAL A 128 -6.62 6.37 -7.21
C VAL A 128 -8.07 6.23 -6.78
N ASP A 129 -8.34 6.05 -5.49
CA ASP A 129 -9.70 5.94 -4.96
C ASP A 129 -10.47 7.28 -5.03
N LEU A 130 -9.76 8.40 -5.22
CA LEU A 130 -10.34 9.73 -5.43
C LEU A 130 -10.62 10.03 -6.92
N ALA A 131 -10.05 9.23 -7.82
CA ALA A 131 -10.23 9.45 -9.26
C ALA A 131 -11.67 9.10 -9.68
N PRO A 132 -12.32 9.95 -10.51
CA PRO A 132 -13.70 9.71 -10.96
C PRO A 132 -13.81 8.50 -11.90
N ASP A 133 -12.76 8.22 -12.68
CA ASP A 133 -12.75 7.17 -13.71
C ASP A 133 -11.66 6.12 -13.47
N ALA A 134 -12.06 4.87 -13.21
CA ALA A 134 -11.16 3.74 -13.01
C ALA A 134 -10.43 3.33 -14.30
N SER A 135 -11.04 3.52 -15.45
CA SER A 135 -10.43 3.17 -16.74
C SER A 135 -9.26 4.11 -17.08
N GLU A 136 -9.40 5.39 -16.76
CA GLU A 136 -8.32 6.37 -16.88
C GLU A 136 -7.15 6.00 -15.96
N VAL A 137 -7.42 5.60 -14.70
CA VAL A 137 -6.40 5.16 -13.74
C VAL A 137 -5.59 3.99 -14.29
N VAL A 138 -6.27 2.93 -14.76
CA VAL A 138 -5.60 1.73 -15.30
C VAL A 138 -4.78 2.09 -16.54
N THR A 139 -5.34 2.92 -17.45
CA THR A 139 -4.66 3.34 -18.67
C THR A 139 -3.39 4.14 -18.37
N ILE A 140 -3.44 5.09 -17.44
CA ILE A 140 -2.27 5.88 -17.04
C ILE A 140 -1.23 4.98 -16.35
N ALA A 141 -1.65 4.12 -15.42
CA ALA A 141 -0.73 3.22 -14.72
C ALA A 141 0.03 2.31 -15.69
N MET A 142 -0.66 1.70 -16.65
CA MET A 142 -0.04 0.85 -17.67
C MET A 142 0.91 1.65 -18.58
N ARG A 143 0.52 2.84 -19.02
CA ARG A 143 1.36 3.71 -19.86
C ARG A 143 2.65 4.14 -19.17
N LEU A 144 2.58 4.40 -17.87
CA LEU A 144 3.72 4.80 -17.04
C LEU A 144 4.61 3.62 -16.62
N GLY A 145 4.21 2.37 -16.89
CA GLY A 145 4.94 1.18 -16.48
C GLY A 145 4.90 0.94 -14.97
N ILE A 146 3.79 1.31 -14.33
CA ILE A 146 3.54 1.03 -12.91
C ILE A 146 3.24 -0.46 -12.75
N ASP A 147 3.82 -1.12 -11.74
CA ASP A 147 3.70 -2.56 -11.54
C ASP A 147 2.41 -2.94 -10.82
N ARG A 148 1.97 -2.12 -9.86
CA ARG A 148 0.78 -2.38 -9.03
C ARG A 148 -0.05 -1.13 -8.77
N VAL A 149 -1.36 -1.34 -8.59
CA VAL A 149 -2.29 -0.32 -8.08
C VAL A 149 -2.95 -0.85 -6.81
N LEU A 150 -2.72 -0.17 -5.69
CA LEU A 150 -3.41 -0.40 -4.43
C LEU A 150 -4.70 0.42 -4.41
N THR A 151 -5.85 -0.25 -4.26
CA THR A 151 -7.15 0.42 -4.33
C THR A 151 -8.20 -0.22 -3.42
N SER A 152 -9.16 0.57 -2.99
CA SER A 152 -10.43 0.10 -2.40
C SER A 152 -11.63 0.27 -3.36
N GLY A 153 -11.35 0.53 -4.65
CA GLY A 153 -12.39 0.72 -5.65
C GLY A 153 -13.17 2.03 -5.50
N GLY A 154 -12.53 3.08 -4.93
CA GLY A 154 -13.19 4.37 -4.71
C GLY A 154 -14.20 4.37 -3.56
N ALA A 155 -14.21 3.32 -2.73
CA ALA A 155 -15.06 3.19 -1.56
C ALA A 155 -14.22 3.22 -0.26
N THR A 156 -14.86 3.21 0.90
CA THR A 156 -14.16 3.20 2.19
C THR A 156 -13.46 1.86 2.47
N THR A 157 -13.96 0.76 1.90
CA THR A 157 -13.36 -0.58 1.98
C THR A 157 -13.33 -1.26 0.63
N ALA A 158 -12.40 -2.20 0.42
CA ALA A 158 -12.30 -2.97 -0.82
C ALA A 158 -13.58 -3.78 -1.12
N LEU A 159 -14.23 -4.33 -0.08
CA LEU A 159 -15.49 -5.06 -0.27
C LEU A 159 -16.62 -4.15 -0.77
N ALA A 160 -16.69 -2.90 -0.27
CA ALA A 160 -17.69 -1.93 -0.72
C ALA A 160 -17.42 -1.44 -2.16
N GLY A 161 -16.16 -1.40 -2.58
CA GLY A 161 -15.75 -1.00 -3.94
C GLY A 161 -15.49 -2.17 -4.89
N ILE A 162 -15.95 -3.38 -4.54
CA ILE A 162 -15.55 -4.61 -5.22
C ILE A 162 -15.86 -4.64 -6.71
N GLU A 163 -16.99 -4.07 -7.12
CA GLU A 163 -17.40 -4.01 -8.54
C GLU A 163 -16.39 -3.19 -9.37
N ARG A 164 -15.99 -2.04 -8.84
CA ARG A 164 -15.00 -1.18 -9.51
C ARG A 164 -13.60 -1.84 -9.53
N ILE A 165 -13.23 -2.57 -8.47
CA ILE A 165 -11.99 -3.34 -8.45
C ILE A 165 -12.03 -4.45 -9.51
N ALA A 166 -13.16 -5.15 -9.66
CA ALA A 166 -13.34 -6.19 -10.69
C ALA A 166 -13.24 -5.60 -12.12
N GLU A 167 -13.80 -4.40 -12.35
CA GLU A 167 -13.63 -3.67 -13.61
C GLU A 167 -12.16 -3.33 -13.87
N MET A 168 -11.44 -2.79 -12.87
CA MET A 168 -10.01 -2.50 -12.99
C MET A 168 -9.20 -3.75 -13.31
N HIS A 169 -9.46 -4.88 -12.65
CA HIS A 169 -8.82 -6.17 -12.97
C HIS A 169 -9.06 -6.60 -14.42
N LYS A 170 -10.29 -6.45 -14.91
CA LYS A 170 -10.63 -6.80 -16.28
C LYS A 170 -9.87 -5.92 -17.30
N LEU A 171 -9.75 -4.63 -17.02
CA LEU A 171 -9.03 -3.68 -17.86
C LEU A 171 -7.52 -3.89 -17.84
N ALA A 172 -6.96 -4.19 -16.66
CA ALA A 172 -5.53 -4.41 -16.44
C ALA A 172 -5.03 -5.71 -17.09
N GLY A 173 -5.87 -6.76 -17.13
CA GLY A 173 -5.47 -8.07 -17.62
C GLY A 173 -4.27 -8.62 -16.85
N SER A 174 -3.24 -9.07 -17.58
CA SER A 174 -1.97 -9.52 -17.00
C SER A 174 -0.87 -8.44 -16.97
N SER A 175 -1.18 -7.23 -17.43
CA SER A 175 -0.17 -6.18 -17.64
C SER A 175 0.03 -5.28 -16.41
N LEU A 176 -0.91 -5.32 -15.45
CA LEU A 176 -0.89 -4.49 -14.25
C LEU A 176 -1.56 -5.24 -13.10
N THR A 177 -0.91 -5.33 -11.96
CA THR A 177 -1.51 -5.93 -10.76
C THR A 177 -2.46 -4.95 -10.08
N ILE A 178 -3.72 -5.33 -9.92
CA ILE A 178 -4.69 -4.59 -9.10
C ILE A 178 -4.77 -5.27 -7.74
N MET A 179 -4.34 -4.57 -6.71
CA MET A 179 -4.23 -5.09 -5.34
C MET A 179 -5.31 -4.46 -4.45
N PRO A 180 -6.32 -5.22 -4.03
CA PRO A 180 -7.33 -4.73 -3.10
C PRO A 180 -6.72 -4.41 -1.73
N GLY A 181 -7.08 -3.26 -1.16
CA GLY A 181 -6.72 -2.86 0.19
C GLY A 181 -7.83 -2.09 0.90
N SER A 182 -7.69 -1.92 2.20
CA SER A 182 -8.68 -1.37 3.13
C SER A 182 -9.80 -2.34 3.50
N GLY A 183 -9.84 -2.71 4.77
CA GLY A 183 -10.84 -3.62 5.33
C GLY A 183 -10.66 -5.09 4.95
N ILE A 184 -9.45 -5.49 4.50
CA ILE A 184 -9.10 -6.88 4.25
C ILE A 184 -8.86 -7.58 5.59
N ASN A 185 -9.62 -8.63 5.85
CA ASN A 185 -9.54 -9.48 7.04
C ASN A 185 -10.22 -10.84 6.77
N LEU A 186 -10.26 -11.73 7.77
CA LEU A 186 -10.82 -13.07 7.65
C LEU A 186 -12.31 -13.08 7.27
N ASP A 187 -13.06 -12.07 7.72
CA ASP A 187 -14.51 -11.99 7.45
C ASP A 187 -14.80 -11.54 6.02
N THR A 188 -13.99 -10.63 5.48
CA THR A 188 -14.19 -10.07 4.14
C THR A 188 -13.51 -10.86 3.03
N LEU A 189 -12.45 -11.60 3.35
CA LEU A 189 -11.65 -12.36 2.38
C LEU A 189 -12.46 -13.32 1.50
N PRO A 190 -13.40 -14.14 2.03
CA PRO A 190 -14.17 -15.07 1.20
C PRO A 190 -14.98 -14.38 0.11
N ALA A 191 -15.63 -13.25 0.44
CA ALA A 191 -16.42 -12.48 -0.51
C ALA A 191 -15.54 -11.81 -1.58
N ILE A 192 -14.38 -11.28 -1.19
CA ILE A 192 -13.41 -10.66 -2.11
C ILE A 192 -12.87 -11.71 -3.09
N ARG A 193 -12.48 -12.89 -2.61
CA ARG A 193 -12.01 -14.00 -3.48
C ARG A 193 -13.08 -14.46 -4.46
N ALA A 194 -14.33 -14.57 -4.00
CA ALA A 194 -15.44 -14.97 -4.86
C ALA A 194 -15.71 -13.97 -5.99
N ALA A 195 -15.55 -12.68 -5.70
CA ALA A 195 -15.75 -11.60 -6.69
C ALA A 195 -14.54 -11.40 -7.63
N LEU A 196 -13.34 -11.76 -7.18
CA LEU A 196 -12.07 -11.56 -7.92
C LEU A 196 -11.33 -12.89 -8.11
N PRO A 197 -11.80 -13.79 -8.98
CA PRO A 197 -11.20 -15.12 -9.16
C PRO A 197 -9.76 -15.08 -9.71
N GLN A 198 -9.34 -13.99 -10.33
CA GLN A 198 -7.98 -13.75 -10.83
C GLN A 198 -7.08 -12.97 -9.86
N LEU A 199 -7.51 -12.81 -8.62
CA LEU A 199 -6.73 -12.11 -7.58
C LEU A 199 -5.38 -12.79 -7.38
N THR A 200 -4.31 -12.00 -7.34
CA THR A 200 -2.93 -12.46 -7.10
C THR A 200 -2.33 -11.88 -5.84
N ASP A 201 -2.78 -10.69 -5.44
CA ASP A 201 -2.19 -9.91 -4.36
C ASP A 201 -3.28 -9.25 -3.52
N ILE A 202 -3.06 -9.18 -2.21
CA ILE A 202 -3.90 -8.40 -1.29
C ILE A 202 -3.04 -7.56 -0.35
N HIS A 203 -3.60 -6.43 0.08
CA HIS A 203 -2.98 -5.54 1.05
C HIS A 203 -3.82 -5.48 2.33
N ALA A 204 -3.19 -5.68 3.49
CA ALA A 204 -3.84 -5.64 4.78
C ALA A 204 -2.96 -4.98 5.86
N SER A 205 -3.58 -4.30 6.82
CA SER A 205 -2.85 -3.78 7.99
C SER A 205 -2.59 -4.86 9.05
N CYS A 206 -3.41 -5.89 9.10
CA CYS A 206 -3.36 -6.94 10.13
C CYS A 206 -3.14 -6.39 11.54
N SER A 207 -3.82 -5.27 11.88
CA SER A 207 -3.57 -4.53 13.11
C SER A 207 -4.60 -4.82 14.19
N SER A 208 -4.19 -4.62 15.47
CA SER A 208 -5.04 -4.68 16.65
C SER A 208 -4.98 -3.37 17.43
N PRO A 209 -6.09 -2.95 18.09
CA PRO A 209 -6.07 -1.81 18.99
C PRO A 209 -5.08 -2.01 20.13
N VAL A 210 -4.39 -0.93 20.50
CA VAL A 210 -3.52 -0.89 21.67
C VAL A 210 -4.00 0.13 22.68
N ILE A 211 -3.78 -0.15 23.96
CA ILE A 211 -4.07 0.79 25.04
C ILE A 211 -3.00 1.89 25.00
N VAL A 212 -3.45 3.11 24.94
CA VAL A 212 -2.59 4.30 24.96
C VAL A 212 -2.64 4.92 26.37
N ASP A 213 -1.49 5.31 26.89
CA ASP A 213 -1.38 5.98 28.18
C ASP A 213 -2.08 7.36 28.14
N ASP A 214 -2.96 7.61 29.11
CA ASP A 214 -3.73 8.86 29.22
C ASP A 214 -2.83 10.10 29.33
N VAL A 215 -1.65 9.96 29.93
CA VAL A 215 -0.67 11.05 30.03
C VAL A 215 -0.13 11.40 28.64
N LEU A 216 0.23 10.40 27.84
CA LEU A 216 0.72 10.63 26.48
C LEU A 216 -0.35 11.27 25.58
N MET A 217 -1.61 10.81 25.71
CA MET A 217 -2.74 11.42 24.99
C MET A 217 -2.97 12.87 25.40
N ARG A 218 -2.93 13.15 26.71
CA ARG A 218 -3.15 14.49 27.24
C ARG A 218 -2.08 15.49 26.79
N PHE A 219 -0.84 15.06 26.63
CA PHE A 219 0.27 15.89 26.13
C PHE A 219 0.37 15.91 24.60
N GLY A 220 -0.49 15.19 23.89
CA GLY A 220 -0.48 15.14 22.43
C GLY A 220 0.67 14.29 21.83
N PHE A 221 1.31 13.45 22.64
CA PHE A 221 2.38 12.54 22.18
C PHE A 221 1.85 11.23 21.59
N ALA A 222 0.58 10.93 21.80
CA ALA A 222 -0.09 9.77 21.23
C ALA A 222 -1.53 10.12 20.80
N PRO A 223 -2.07 9.46 19.76
CA PRO A 223 -3.47 9.65 19.35
C PRO A 223 -4.42 9.01 20.39
N LYS A 224 -5.71 9.44 20.35
CA LYS A 224 -6.76 8.86 21.21
C LYS A 224 -7.05 7.38 20.93
N SER A 225 -6.76 6.94 19.73
CA SER A 225 -6.83 5.53 19.34
C SER A 225 -5.57 5.19 18.56
N ALA A 226 -4.94 4.10 18.91
CA ALA A 226 -3.77 3.57 18.22
C ALA A 226 -3.99 2.10 17.89
N VAL A 227 -3.37 1.67 16.80
CA VAL A 227 -3.32 0.27 16.39
C VAL A 227 -1.86 -0.10 16.16
N LYS A 228 -1.53 -1.38 16.34
CA LYS A 228 -0.23 -1.93 15.98
C LYS A 228 -0.41 -3.18 15.14
N SER A 229 0.55 -3.47 14.28
CA SER A 229 0.60 -4.73 13.54
C SER A 229 0.60 -5.91 14.51
N ASP A 230 -0.25 -6.89 14.22
CA ASP A 230 -0.52 -8.04 15.09
C ASP A 230 -0.10 -9.32 14.34
N LYS A 231 0.97 -9.93 14.82
CA LYS A 231 1.54 -11.15 14.23
C LYS A 231 0.52 -12.28 14.07
N GLU A 232 -0.36 -12.47 15.07
CA GLU A 232 -1.34 -13.55 15.03
C GLU A 232 -2.40 -13.30 13.93
N LYS A 233 -2.75 -12.04 13.67
CA LYS A 233 -3.62 -11.68 12.54
C LYS A 233 -2.94 -11.90 11.20
N VAL A 234 -1.63 -11.63 11.09
CA VAL A 234 -0.86 -11.94 9.87
C VAL A 234 -0.87 -13.45 9.63
N ILE A 235 -0.54 -14.26 10.67
CA ILE A 235 -0.57 -15.73 10.59
C ILE A 235 -1.95 -16.23 10.15
N ALA A 236 -3.00 -15.74 10.79
CA ALA A 236 -4.37 -16.18 10.51
C ALA A 236 -4.80 -15.84 9.08
N LEU A 237 -4.50 -14.61 8.61
CA LEU A 237 -4.81 -14.18 7.25
C LEU A 237 -3.98 -14.95 6.22
N ARG A 238 -2.68 -15.17 6.48
CA ARG A 238 -1.81 -15.98 5.62
C ARG A 238 -2.35 -17.41 5.48
N ALA A 239 -2.69 -18.05 6.61
CA ALA A 239 -3.25 -19.41 6.60
C ALA A 239 -4.56 -19.49 5.80
N ALA A 240 -5.43 -18.48 5.90
CA ALA A 240 -6.67 -18.40 5.12
C ALA A 240 -6.42 -18.22 3.62
N LEU A 241 -5.35 -17.52 3.24
CA LEU A 241 -4.94 -17.34 1.84
C LEU A 241 -4.33 -18.60 1.24
N ASP A 242 -3.72 -19.47 2.05
CA ASP A 242 -3.12 -20.75 1.62
C ASP A 242 -4.17 -21.87 1.48
N GLN A 243 -5.38 -21.70 2.01
CA GLN A 243 -6.48 -22.62 1.85
C GLN A 243 -7.14 -22.36 0.47
N VAL A 244 -6.79 -23.20 -0.52
CA VAL A 244 -7.35 -23.18 -1.89
C VAL A 244 -8.51 -24.13 -1.99
#